data_8609618de7ee29bca58558668f149bac
#
_entry.id   8609618de7ee29bca58558668f149bac
#
_cell.length_a   1.000
_cell.length_b   1.000
_cell.length_c   1.000
_cell.angle_alpha   90.00
_cell.angle_beta   90.00
_cell.angle_gamma   90.00
#
_symmetry.space_group_name_H-M   'P 1'
#
loop_
_entity.id
_entity.type
_entity.pdbx_description
1 polymer ?
#
loop_
_entity_poly.entity_id
_entity_poly.type
_entity_poly.pdbx_seq_one_letter_code
_entity_poly.pdbx_strand_id
1 'polypeptide(L)'
;MSDGLARLIDPWILTVTVDGAERVQTFPALVDMLRERVVPDGNQNGGGSAVNTRNVLDVKSLDMLENIQDVTRAWLQDWGVTVAGELKLDLRGFWDHLNTLHRTEGIDPYMYERLAAYPDTWAVNIWDLIEPPIRVSLRGLECPRCGKGKIENENGDVVDNLVIVWRDGQEPTAECQVRECAAIWVSDTGLEDLGNEAGLEIDIVALREARLARHAE
;
A
#
# COMPACT_ATOMS: atom_id res chain seq x y z
N MET A 1 13.43 -13.72 6.13
CA MET A 1 12.73 -13.16 4.96
C MET A 1 11.84 -12.06 5.51
N SER A 2 11.82 -10.85 4.91
CA SER A 2 10.89 -9.81 5.37
C SER A 2 9.46 -10.23 5.06
N ASP A 3 8.49 -9.67 5.81
CA ASP A 3 7.07 -9.95 5.58
C ASP A 3 6.62 -9.45 4.21
N GLY A 4 7.12 -8.28 3.80
CA GLY A 4 6.86 -7.72 2.47
C GLY A 4 7.37 -8.61 1.33
N LEU A 5 8.59 -9.17 1.44
CA LEU A 5 9.08 -10.09 0.43
C LEU A 5 8.21 -11.36 0.34
N ALA A 6 7.81 -11.90 1.48
CA ALA A 6 6.92 -13.07 1.48
C ALA A 6 5.63 -12.78 0.72
N ARG A 7 4.97 -11.65 0.99
CA ARG A 7 3.74 -11.24 0.29
C ARG A 7 3.96 -10.96 -1.20
N LEU A 8 5.13 -10.45 -1.59
CA LEU A 8 5.43 -10.18 -2.99
C LEU A 8 5.47 -11.46 -3.83
N ILE A 9 6.07 -12.53 -3.32
CA ILE A 9 6.43 -13.70 -4.12
C ILE A 9 5.61 -14.97 -3.81
N ASP A 10 5.01 -15.07 -2.62
CA ASP A 10 4.23 -16.23 -2.18
C ASP A 10 2.78 -15.84 -1.87
N PRO A 11 1.80 -16.76 -1.99
CA PRO A 11 0.45 -16.54 -1.50
C PRO A 11 0.47 -16.24 0.01
N TRP A 12 -0.39 -15.33 0.45
CA TRP A 12 -0.43 -14.88 1.84
C TRP A 12 -1.86 -14.87 2.39
N ILE A 13 -1.98 -14.77 3.71
CA ILE A 13 -3.23 -14.85 4.43
C ILE A 13 -3.47 -13.55 5.18
N LEU A 14 -4.69 -13.01 5.03
CA LEU A 14 -5.18 -11.91 5.84
C LEU A 14 -6.31 -12.43 6.75
N THR A 15 -6.16 -12.21 8.05
CA THR A 15 -7.24 -12.43 9.01
C THR A 15 -7.91 -11.11 9.32
N VAL A 16 -9.20 -11.02 9.03
CA VAL A 16 -10.01 -9.82 9.25
C VAL A 16 -11.10 -10.15 10.25
N THR A 17 -11.28 -9.31 11.27
CA THR A 17 -12.42 -9.45 12.19
C THR A 17 -13.60 -8.64 11.66
N VAL A 18 -14.67 -9.34 11.29
CA VAL A 18 -15.92 -8.72 10.82
C VAL A 18 -17.04 -9.17 11.77
N ASP A 19 -17.73 -8.21 12.37
CA ASP A 19 -18.83 -8.47 13.32
C ASP A 19 -18.42 -9.38 14.51
N GLY A 20 -17.17 -9.24 14.98
CA GLY A 20 -16.62 -10.06 16.05
C GLY A 20 -16.23 -11.49 15.64
N ALA A 21 -16.37 -11.85 14.37
CA ALA A 21 -15.94 -13.13 13.83
C ALA A 21 -14.66 -12.97 13.00
N GLU A 22 -13.68 -13.83 13.25
CA GLU A 22 -12.48 -13.89 12.43
C GLU A 22 -12.78 -14.54 11.07
N ARG A 23 -12.46 -13.83 9.99
CA ARG A 23 -12.49 -14.35 8.63
C ARG A 23 -11.08 -14.43 8.09
N VAL A 24 -10.75 -15.58 7.52
CA VAL A 24 -9.45 -15.84 6.90
C VAL A 24 -9.61 -15.78 5.39
N GLN A 25 -8.85 -14.90 4.75
CA GLN A 25 -8.84 -14.79 3.30
C GLN A 25 -7.42 -15.04 2.79
N THR A 26 -7.30 -15.90 1.77
CA THR A 26 -6.02 -16.18 1.10
C THR A 26 -5.92 -15.35 -0.16
N PHE A 27 -4.80 -14.66 -0.31
CA PHE A 27 -4.48 -13.85 -1.48
C PHE A 27 -3.33 -14.48 -2.27
N PRO A 28 -3.32 -14.35 -3.61
CA PRO A 28 -2.16 -14.66 -4.43
C PRO A 28 -0.97 -13.78 -4.05
N ALA A 29 0.22 -14.10 -4.56
CA ALA A 29 1.38 -13.21 -4.45
C ALA A 29 1.07 -11.84 -5.07
N LEU A 30 1.51 -10.76 -4.43
CA LEU A 30 1.21 -9.39 -4.89
C LEU A 30 1.72 -9.12 -6.31
N VAL A 31 2.86 -9.70 -6.69
CA VAL A 31 3.39 -9.60 -8.07
C VAL A 31 2.44 -10.25 -9.08
N ASP A 32 1.78 -11.35 -8.73
CA ASP A 32 0.82 -12.00 -9.62
C ASP A 32 -0.46 -11.16 -9.76
N MET A 33 -0.97 -10.65 -8.64
CA MET A 33 -2.13 -9.75 -8.63
C MET A 33 -1.87 -8.48 -9.46
N LEU A 34 -0.64 -7.93 -9.37
CA LEU A 34 -0.24 -6.78 -10.16
C LEU A 34 -0.19 -7.10 -11.65
N ARG A 35 0.34 -8.28 -12.02
CA ARG A 35 0.37 -8.76 -13.42
C ARG A 35 -1.02 -8.95 -14.01
N GLU A 36 -1.95 -9.51 -13.25
CA GLU A 36 -3.34 -9.68 -13.69
C GLU A 36 -4.02 -8.35 -14.02
N ARG A 37 -3.66 -7.26 -13.33
CA ARG A 37 -4.17 -5.92 -13.64
C ARG A 37 -3.57 -5.32 -14.91
N VAL A 38 -2.31 -5.64 -15.21
CA VAL A 38 -1.62 -5.17 -16.42
C VAL A 38 -2.14 -5.89 -17.67
N VAL A 39 -2.41 -7.19 -17.57
CA VAL A 39 -2.90 -8.01 -18.68
C VAL A 39 -4.42 -8.15 -18.53
N PRO A 40 -5.22 -7.43 -19.33
CA PRO A 40 -6.66 -7.62 -19.29
C PRO A 40 -6.97 -9.07 -19.72
N ASP A 41 -7.59 -9.85 -18.84
CA ASP A 41 -8.07 -11.19 -19.18
C ASP A 41 -9.06 -11.11 -20.36
N GLY A 42 -8.56 -11.40 -21.55
CA GLY A 42 -9.36 -11.52 -22.78
C GLY A 42 -10.28 -12.73 -22.81
N ASN A 43 -10.49 -13.41 -21.68
CA ASN A 43 -11.18 -14.70 -21.66
C ASN A 43 -12.25 -14.82 -20.57
N GLN A 44 -13.21 -13.87 -20.54
CA GLN A 44 -14.50 -14.17 -19.93
C GLN A 44 -15.49 -14.53 -21.05
N ASN A 45 -15.56 -15.81 -21.36
CA ASN A 45 -16.68 -16.44 -22.09
C ASN A 45 -17.97 -16.29 -21.28
N GLY A 46 -18.68 -15.20 -21.47
CA GLY A 46 -20.01 -14.98 -20.92
C GLY A 46 -20.77 -14.07 -21.85
N GLY A 47 -21.65 -14.67 -22.68
CA GLY A 47 -22.48 -13.97 -23.63
C GLY A 47 -23.36 -12.90 -22.97
N GLY A 48 -23.06 -11.66 -23.27
CA GLY A 48 -23.88 -10.50 -22.96
C GLY A 48 -23.29 -9.33 -23.72
N SER A 49 -24.12 -8.68 -24.55
CA SER A 49 -23.81 -7.50 -25.34
C SER A 49 -23.25 -6.40 -24.43
N ALA A 50 -21.96 -6.40 -24.19
CA ALA A 50 -21.28 -5.39 -23.41
C ALA A 50 -20.64 -4.40 -24.37
N VAL A 51 -21.07 -3.15 -24.26
CA VAL A 51 -20.38 -1.96 -24.74
C VAL A 51 -18.87 -2.17 -24.63
N ASN A 52 -18.14 -1.95 -25.73
CA ASN A 52 -16.69 -1.93 -25.84
C ASN A 52 -16.04 -1.03 -24.76
N THR A 53 -15.97 -1.48 -23.52
CA THR A 53 -15.00 -0.96 -22.59
C THR A 53 -13.66 -1.52 -23.04
N ARG A 54 -12.95 -0.73 -23.86
CA ARG A 54 -11.51 -0.95 -24.10
C ARG A 54 -10.89 -1.17 -22.74
N ASN A 55 -10.37 -2.37 -22.51
CA ASN A 55 -9.54 -2.64 -21.34
C ASN A 55 -8.38 -1.65 -21.38
N VAL A 56 -8.50 -0.59 -20.60
CA VAL A 56 -7.44 0.40 -20.43
C VAL A 56 -6.38 -0.31 -19.64
N LEU A 57 -5.20 -0.49 -20.27
CA LEU A 57 -4.00 -0.95 -19.58
C LEU A 57 -3.85 -0.13 -18.30
N ASP A 58 -3.75 -0.79 -17.15
CA ASP A 58 -3.46 -0.09 -15.89
C ASP A 58 -1.99 0.34 -15.90
N VAL A 59 -1.76 1.55 -16.41
CA VAL A 59 -0.42 2.12 -16.56
C VAL A 59 0.32 2.17 -15.24
N LYS A 60 -0.37 2.48 -14.14
CA LYS A 60 0.27 2.54 -12.81
C LYS A 60 0.75 1.17 -12.35
N SER A 61 -0.04 0.13 -12.60
CA SER A 61 0.35 -1.24 -12.30
C SER A 61 1.52 -1.71 -13.16
N LEU A 62 1.54 -1.31 -14.44
CA LEU A 62 2.67 -1.58 -15.34
C LEU A 62 3.94 -0.88 -14.88
N ASP A 63 3.87 0.43 -14.63
CA ASP A 63 5.02 1.23 -14.16
C ASP A 63 5.60 0.67 -12.86
N MET A 64 4.73 0.23 -11.93
CA MET A 64 5.17 -0.39 -10.68
C MET A 64 5.89 -1.71 -10.94
N LEU A 65 5.35 -2.57 -11.81
CA LEU A 65 5.93 -3.87 -12.16
C LEU A 65 7.31 -3.68 -12.81
N GLU A 66 7.42 -2.75 -13.77
CA GLU A 66 8.68 -2.41 -14.44
C GLU A 66 9.69 -1.84 -13.43
N ASN A 67 9.28 -0.94 -12.56
CA ASN A 67 10.17 -0.38 -11.52
C ASN A 67 10.76 -1.46 -10.62
N ILE A 68 9.93 -2.38 -10.10
CA ILE A 68 10.41 -3.48 -9.26
C ILE A 68 11.40 -4.35 -10.04
N GLN A 69 11.09 -4.66 -11.29
CA GLN A 69 11.92 -5.50 -12.14
C GLN A 69 13.28 -4.85 -12.44
N ASP A 70 13.26 -3.57 -12.81
CA ASP A 70 14.45 -2.82 -13.18
C ASP A 70 15.38 -2.61 -11.97
N VAL A 71 14.83 -2.22 -10.82
CA VAL A 71 15.60 -2.05 -9.58
C VAL A 71 16.23 -3.39 -9.15
N THR A 72 15.44 -4.46 -9.15
CA THR A 72 15.92 -5.79 -8.76
C THR A 72 17.05 -6.26 -9.68
N ARG A 73 16.87 -6.13 -11.00
CA ARG A 73 17.87 -6.54 -12.00
C ARG A 73 19.14 -5.70 -11.92
N ALA A 74 19.01 -4.39 -11.77
CA ALA A 74 20.16 -3.50 -11.66
C ALA A 74 21.06 -3.91 -10.49
N TRP A 75 20.50 -4.18 -9.32
CA TRP A 75 21.28 -4.63 -8.17
C TRP A 75 21.88 -6.00 -8.35
N LEU A 76 21.14 -6.98 -8.89
CA LEU A 76 21.68 -8.30 -9.18
C LEU A 76 22.88 -8.22 -10.14
N GLN A 77 22.77 -7.42 -11.19
CA GLN A 77 23.85 -7.20 -12.17
C GLN A 77 25.06 -6.51 -11.55
N ASP A 78 24.84 -5.47 -10.74
CA ASP A 78 25.90 -4.74 -10.03
C ASP A 78 26.70 -5.67 -9.10
N TRP A 79 26.04 -6.62 -8.48
CA TRP A 79 26.65 -7.65 -7.63
C TRP A 79 27.22 -8.85 -8.41
N GLY A 80 27.10 -8.88 -9.72
CA GLY A 80 27.54 -10.01 -10.56
C GLY A 80 26.70 -11.28 -10.39
N VAL A 81 25.47 -11.15 -9.90
CA VAL A 81 24.53 -12.27 -9.74
C VAL A 81 23.75 -12.48 -11.03
N THR A 82 23.59 -13.74 -11.43
CA THR A 82 22.84 -14.08 -12.63
C THR A 82 21.35 -13.75 -12.45
N VAL A 83 20.79 -12.97 -13.38
CA VAL A 83 19.37 -12.67 -13.46
C VAL A 83 18.63 -13.86 -14.06
N ALA A 84 17.64 -14.40 -13.37
CA ALA A 84 16.86 -15.56 -13.81
C ALA A 84 15.87 -15.20 -14.92
N GLY A 85 15.45 -13.92 -14.99
CA GLY A 85 14.45 -13.44 -15.94
C GLY A 85 12.99 -13.65 -15.49
N GLU A 86 12.77 -14.30 -14.36
CA GLU A 86 11.51 -14.40 -13.68
C GLU A 86 11.53 -13.55 -12.40
N LEU A 87 10.62 -12.57 -12.29
CA LEU A 87 10.68 -11.57 -11.24
C LEU A 87 10.68 -12.16 -9.83
N LYS A 88 9.91 -13.22 -9.57
CA LYS A 88 9.88 -13.85 -8.23
C LYS A 88 11.20 -14.50 -7.87
N LEU A 89 11.85 -15.14 -8.84
CA LEU A 89 13.18 -15.73 -8.65
C LEU A 89 14.24 -14.64 -8.48
N ASP A 90 14.16 -13.58 -9.27
CA ASP A 90 15.06 -12.43 -9.18
C ASP A 90 14.91 -11.73 -7.82
N LEU A 91 13.71 -11.55 -7.29
CA LEU A 91 13.45 -11.00 -5.96
C LEU A 91 14.04 -11.88 -4.84
N ARG A 92 13.90 -13.21 -4.95
CA ARG A 92 14.55 -14.14 -4.00
C ARG A 92 16.05 -14.03 -4.06
N GLY A 93 16.62 -14.05 -5.29
CA GLY A 93 18.06 -13.90 -5.52
C GLY A 93 18.61 -12.60 -4.95
N PHE A 94 17.92 -11.49 -5.17
CA PHE A 94 18.23 -10.18 -4.59
C PHE A 94 18.30 -10.24 -3.06
N TRP A 95 17.26 -10.79 -2.43
CA TRP A 95 17.17 -10.88 -0.98
C TRP A 95 18.25 -11.78 -0.36
N ASP A 96 18.45 -12.95 -0.95
CA ASP A 96 19.45 -13.91 -0.46
C ASP A 96 20.86 -13.36 -0.58
N HIS A 97 21.15 -12.67 -1.68
CA HIS A 97 22.46 -12.04 -1.89
C HIS A 97 22.68 -10.85 -0.96
N LEU A 98 21.68 -9.98 -0.79
CA LEU A 98 21.72 -8.85 0.14
C LEU A 98 22.01 -9.32 1.58
N ASN A 99 21.32 -10.37 2.05
CA ASN A 99 21.57 -10.94 3.36
C ASN A 99 22.95 -11.60 3.48
N THR A 100 23.47 -12.14 2.39
CA THR A 100 24.83 -12.70 2.33
C THR A 100 25.86 -11.60 2.47
N LEU A 101 25.73 -10.51 1.71
CA LEU A 101 26.59 -9.35 1.82
C LEU A 101 26.57 -8.74 3.23
N HIS A 102 25.39 -8.65 3.85
CA HIS A 102 25.26 -8.16 5.22
C HIS A 102 26.02 -9.04 6.22
N ARG A 103 25.85 -10.37 6.14
CA ARG A 103 26.53 -11.33 7.04
C ARG A 103 28.03 -11.36 6.86
N THR A 104 28.53 -11.07 5.65
CA THR A 104 29.98 -11.06 5.33
C THR A 104 30.60 -9.68 5.43
N GLU A 105 29.88 -8.70 5.97
CA GLU A 105 30.32 -7.30 6.04
C GLU A 105 30.70 -6.71 4.66
N GLY A 106 30.13 -7.29 3.59
CA GLY A 106 30.36 -6.87 2.20
C GLY A 106 29.50 -5.68 1.75
N ILE A 107 28.64 -5.16 2.63
CA ILE A 107 27.80 -4.00 2.35
C ILE A 107 27.77 -3.07 3.58
N ASP A 108 27.72 -1.77 3.32
CA ASP A 108 27.54 -0.75 4.35
C ASP A 108 26.20 -0.92 5.07
N PRO A 109 26.13 -0.83 6.42
CA PRO A 109 24.90 -1.02 7.19
C PRO A 109 23.74 -0.09 6.76
N TYR A 110 24.04 1.17 6.47
CA TYR A 110 23.02 2.12 6.00
C TYR A 110 22.47 1.72 4.63
N MET A 111 23.34 1.24 3.73
CA MET A 111 22.91 0.75 2.43
C MET A 111 22.06 -0.53 2.58
N TYR A 112 22.46 -1.43 3.47
CA TYR A 112 21.67 -2.63 3.77
C TYR A 112 20.26 -2.26 4.22
N GLU A 113 20.11 -1.37 5.19
CA GLU A 113 18.80 -0.94 5.70
C GLU A 113 17.91 -0.36 4.59
N ARG A 114 18.49 0.48 3.72
CA ARG A 114 17.77 1.05 2.57
C ARG A 114 17.28 -0.02 1.60
N LEU A 115 18.13 -0.97 1.25
CA LEU A 115 17.77 -2.03 0.30
C LEU A 115 16.82 -3.05 0.91
N ALA A 116 16.96 -3.35 2.18
CA ALA A 116 16.08 -4.25 2.91
C ALA A 116 14.65 -3.70 3.07
N ALA A 117 14.47 -2.38 3.00
CA ALA A 117 13.16 -1.74 3.04
C ALA A 117 12.37 -1.82 1.72
N TYR A 118 13.02 -2.11 0.58
CA TYR A 118 12.33 -2.15 -0.71
C TYR A 118 11.17 -3.13 -0.77
N PRO A 119 11.33 -4.42 -0.37
CA PRO A 119 10.23 -5.38 -0.44
C PRO A 119 8.99 -4.96 0.36
N ASP A 120 9.18 -4.41 1.54
CA ASP A 120 8.07 -3.94 2.39
C ASP A 120 7.39 -2.71 1.76
N THR A 121 8.18 -1.78 1.22
CA THR A 121 7.67 -0.60 0.50
C THR A 121 6.88 -1.00 -0.76
N TRP A 122 7.41 -1.92 -1.55
CA TRP A 122 6.73 -2.41 -2.75
C TRP A 122 5.43 -3.14 -2.42
N ALA A 123 5.44 -3.98 -1.37
CA ALA A 123 4.24 -4.69 -0.94
C ALA A 123 3.11 -3.72 -0.54
N VAL A 124 3.43 -2.66 0.20
CA VAL A 124 2.46 -1.61 0.57
C VAL A 124 1.96 -0.87 -0.68
N ASN A 125 2.86 -0.44 -1.56
CA ASN A 125 2.50 0.31 -2.76
C ASN A 125 1.64 -0.51 -3.72
N ILE A 126 1.94 -1.80 -3.92
CA ILE A 126 1.13 -2.69 -4.74
C ILE A 126 -0.25 -2.87 -4.10
N TRP A 127 -0.30 -3.10 -2.79
CA TRP A 127 -1.57 -3.24 -2.09
C TRP A 127 -2.42 -1.99 -2.21
N ASP A 128 -1.84 -0.81 -2.07
CA ASP A 128 -2.54 0.48 -2.25
C ASP A 128 -3.03 0.71 -3.70
N LEU A 129 -2.38 0.11 -4.70
CA LEU A 129 -2.86 0.12 -6.08
C LEU A 129 -4.03 -0.87 -6.30
N ILE A 130 -3.96 -2.05 -5.69
CA ILE A 130 -4.96 -3.11 -5.84
C ILE A 130 -6.21 -2.76 -5.04
N GLU A 131 -6.02 -2.32 -3.81
CA GLU A 131 -7.06 -1.98 -2.85
C GLU A 131 -6.76 -0.61 -2.23
N PRO A 132 -7.11 0.47 -2.94
CA PRO A 132 -6.77 1.80 -2.50
C PRO A 132 -7.45 2.11 -1.16
N PRO A 133 -6.71 2.70 -0.22
CA PRO A 133 -7.25 3.05 1.07
C PRO A 133 -8.44 4.02 0.92
N ILE A 134 -9.44 3.84 1.76
CA ILE A 134 -10.52 4.82 1.87
C ILE A 134 -9.92 6.05 2.54
N ARG A 135 -10.06 7.21 1.89
CA ARG A 135 -9.60 8.49 2.41
C ARG A 135 -10.79 9.40 2.66
N VAL A 136 -10.93 9.88 3.88
CA VAL A 136 -12.00 10.80 4.29
C VAL A 136 -11.34 12.09 4.80
N SER A 137 -11.52 13.19 4.05
CA SER A 137 -11.04 14.51 4.49
C SER A 137 -11.87 15.02 5.67
N LEU A 138 -11.19 15.43 6.72
CA LEU A 138 -11.79 16.11 7.88
C LEU A 138 -11.94 17.60 7.55
N ARG A 139 -13.02 17.92 6.83
CA ARG A 139 -13.26 19.26 6.26
C ARG A 139 -13.35 20.32 7.33
N GLY A 140 -12.58 21.40 7.14
CA GLY A 140 -12.62 22.57 8.01
C GLY A 140 -11.92 22.38 9.35
N LEU A 141 -11.27 21.23 9.57
CA LEU A 141 -10.50 20.95 10.76
C LEU A 141 -9.07 21.45 10.62
N GLU A 142 -8.59 22.12 11.65
CA GLU A 142 -7.18 22.49 11.77
C GLU A 142 -6.44 21.37 12.55
N CYS A 143 -5.24 21.03 12.08
CA CYS A 143 -4.42 20.06 12.80
C CYS A 143 -4.03 20.62 14.19
N PRO A 144 -4.34 19.97 15.30
CA PRO A 144 -4.06 20.48 16.63
C PRO A 144 -2.54 20.58 16.91
N ARG A 145 -1.70 19.89 16.11
CA ARG A 145 -0.25 19.95 16.28
C ARG A 145 0.42 21.10 15.53
N CYS A 146 -0.06 21.46 14.32
CA CYS A 146 0.57 22.51 13.51
C CYS A 146 -0.36 23.69 13.18
N GLY A 147 -1.64 23.64 13.56
CA GLY A 147 -2.60 24.73 13.34
C GLY A 147 -3.03 24.93 11.89
N LYS A 148 -2.59 24.09 10.95
CA LYS A 148 -2.97 24.23 9.54
C LYS A 148 -4.24 23.43 9.26
N GLY A 149 -5.23 24.05 8.59
CA GLY A 149 -6.47 23.39 8.16
C GLY A 149 -6.43 22.96 6.69
N LYS A 150 -5.61 23.63 5.88
CA LYS A 150 -5.49 23.35 4.44
C LYS A 150 -4.04 23.35 4.00
N ILE A 151 -3.77 22.61 2.93
CA ILE A 151 -2.47 22.55 2.25
C ILE A 151 -2.68 22.62 0.74
N GLU A 152 -1.65 22.99 0.02
CA GLU A 152 -1.57 22.84 -1.43
C GLU A 152 -0.95 21.48 -1.74
N ASN A 153 -1.63 20.68 -2.55
CA ASN A 153 -1.13 19.37 -3.00
C ASN A 153 -0.12 19.54 -4.15
N GLU A 154 0.47 18.44 -4.60
CA GLU A 154 1.46 18.44 -5.69
C GLU A 154 0.91 18.97 -7.03
N ASN A 155 -0.40 19.00 -7.22
CA ASN A 155 -1.06 19.53 -8.41
C ASN A 155 -1.41 21.03 -8.28
N GLY A 156 -1.13 21.66 -7.14
CA GLY A 156 -1.50 23.05 -6.86
C GLY A 156 -2.93 23.24 -6.33
N ASP A 157 -3.65 22.16 -6.03
CA ASP A 157 -5.00 22.23 -5.48
C ASP A 157 -4.95 22.44 -3.97
N VAL A 158 -5.84 23.29 -3.47
CA VAL A 158 -6.02 23.50 -2.02
C VAL A 158 -6.93 22.40 -1.45
N VAL A 159 -6.36 21.54 -0.63
CA VAL A 159 -7.06 20.40 -0.01
C VAL A 159 -7.03 20.50 1.51
N ASP A 160 -7.94 19.77 2.17
CA ASP A 160 -7.93 19.68 3.63
C ASP A 160 -6.67 18.95 4.11
N ASN A 161 -6.13 19.44 5.22
CA ASN A 161 -4.87 18.95 5.77
C ASN A 161 -5.00 17.65 6.55
N LEU A 162 -6.13 17.43 7.22
CA LEU A 162 -6.37 16.22 8.00
C LEU A 162 -7.19 15.22 7.18
N VAL A 163 -6.69 14.00 7.10
CA VAL A 163 -7.34 12.91 6.35
C VAL A 163 -7.37 11.65 7.19
N ILE A 164 -8.56 11.05 7.34
CA ILE A 164 -8.66 9.68 7.85
C ILE A 164 -8.34 8.74 6.71
N VAL A 165 -7.40 7.83 6.96
CA VAL A 165 -7.01 6.76 6.03
C VAL A 165 -7.41 5.43 6.63
N TRP A 166 -8.14 4.64 5.88
CA TRP A 166 -8.59 3.33 6.32
C TRP A 166 -8.31 2.27 5.27
N ARG A 167 -7.59 1.24 5.66
CA ARG A 167 -7.33 0.04 4.86
C ARG A 167 -8.07 -1.15 5.45
N ASP A 168 -8.44 -2.11 4.59
CA ASP A 168 -9.08 -3.33 5.06
C ASP A 168 -8.14 -4.15 5.96
N GLY A 169 -8.70 -4.64 7.06
CA GLY A 169 -7.94 -5.40 8.06
C GLY A 169 -6.97 -4.57 8.90
N GLN A 170 -6.96 -3.24 8.74
CA GLN A 170 -6.14 -2.33 9.56
C GLN A 170 -7.03 -1.39 10.38
N GLU A 171 -6.48 -0.90 11.47
CA GLU A 171 -7.11 0.16 12.24
C GLU A 171 -7.09 1.48 11.45
N PRO A 172 -8.12 2.33 11.60
CA PRO A 172 -8.13 3.64 10.97
C PRO A 172 -7.00 4.52 11.50
N THR A 173 -6.45 5.35 10.64
CA THR A 173 -5.47 6.35 11.03
C THR A 173 -5.93 7.73 10.57
N ALA A 174 -5.75 8.77 11.40
CA ALA A 174 -5.84 10.14 10.94
C ALA A 174 -4.43 10.70 10.76
N GLU A 175 -4.19 11.35 9.64
CA GLU A 175 -2.88 11.83 9.23
C GLU A 175 -2.92 13.33 8.92
N CYS A 176 -1.94 14.06 9.45
CA CYS A 176 -1.67 15.42 9.01
C CYS A 176 -0.81 15.38 7.75
N GLN A 177 -1.32 15.93 6.66
CA GLN A 177 -0.65 15.96 5.35
C GLN A 177 0.47 17.00 5.26
N VAL A 178 0.69 17.82 6.29
CA VAL A 178 1.84 18.72 6.37
C VAL A 178 3.10 17.93 6.65
N ARG A 179 4.01 17.88 5.69
CA ARG A 179 5.22 17.06 5.73
C ARG A 179 6.08 17.29 6.98
N GLU A 180 6.20 18.53 7.43
CA GLU A 180 7.00 18.88 8.60
C GLU A 180 6.29 18.54 9.91
N CYS A 181 4.96 18.42 9.90
CA CYS A 181 4.18 18.02 11.07
C CYS A 181 4.15 16.51 11.24
N ALA A 182 3.78 15.79 10.19
CA ALA A 182 3.68 14.33 10.12
C ALA A 182 2.97 13.70 11.34
N ALA A 183 2.01 14.41 11.95
CA ALA A 183 1.26 13.91 13.09
C ALA A 183 0.30 12.81 12.63
N ILE A 184 0.26 11.71 13.38
CA ILE A 184 -0.58 10.55 13.11
C ILE A 184 -1.31 10.14 14.40
N TRP A 185 -2.60 9.84 14.26
CA TRP A 185 -3.44 9.28 15.31
C TRP A 185 -3.92 7.91 14.83
N VAL A 186 -3.59 6.86 15.58
CA VAL A 186 -3.83 5.47 15.18
C VAL A 186 -4.94 4.87 16.02
N SER A 187 -5.78 4.06 15.43
CA SER A 187 -6.94 3.39 16.04
C SER A 187 -8.12 4.30 16.38
N ASP A 188 -9.20 3.70 16.81
CA ASP A 188 -10.37 4.43 17.29
C ASP A 188 -10.03 5.38 18.44
N THR A 189 -9.21 4.92 19.38
CA THR A 189 -8.74 5.76 20.50
C THR A 189 -7.93 6.96 20.01
N GLY A 190 -7.07 6.76 19.02
CA GLY A 190 -6.34 7.87 18.39
C GLY A 190 -7.28 8.87 17.68
N LEU A 191 -8.34 8.40 17.04
CA LEU A 191 -9.34 9.28 16.46
C LEU A 191 -10.15 10.04 17.51
N GLU A 192 -10.47 9.41 18.66
CA GLU A 192 -11.09 10.07 19.80
C GLU A 192 -10.16 11.15 20.39
N ASP A 193 -8.86 10.87 20.51
CA ASP A 193 -7.85 11.82 20.96
C ASP A 193 -7.76 13.03 20.02
N LEU A 194 -7.74 12.78 18.69
CA LEU A 194 -7.81 13.86 17.69
C LEU A 194 -9.07 14.70 17.86
N GLY A 195 -10.23 14.04 18.03
CA GLY A 195 -11.50 14.73 18.27
C GLY A 195 -11.44 15.64 19.51
N ASN A 196 -10.93 15.10 20.62
CA ASN A 196 -10.77 15.84 21.87
C ASN A 196 -9.78 17.02 21.72
N GLU A 197 -8.62 16.80 21.08
CA GLU A 197 -7.62 17.84 20.82
C GLU A 197 -8.16 18.95 19.91
N ALA A 198 -9.01 18.59 18.94
CA ALA A 198 -9.60 19.51 17.98
C ALA A 198 -10.93 20.14 18.44
N GLY A 199 -11.48 19.70 19.57
CA GLY A 199 -12.75 20.16 20.11
C GLY A 199 -13.97 19.69 19.30
N LEU A 200 -13.89 18.50 18.70
CA LEU A 200 -14.92 17.89 17.85
C LEU A 200 -15.23 16.46 18.26
N GLU A 201 -16.46 16.05 18.00
CA GLU A 201 -16.84 14.65 18.09
C GLU A 201 -16.67 13.98 16.72
N ILE A 202 -15.75 13.01 16.63
CA ILE A 202 -15.57 12.18 15.44
C ILE A 202 -16.46 10.95 15.57
N ASP A 203 -17.50 10.86 14.74
CA ASP A 203 -18.40 9.72 14.72
C ASP A 203 -17.73 8.50 14.04
N ILE A 204 -17.03 7.71 14.84
CA ILE A 204 -16.31 6.52 14.40
C ILE A 204 -17.30 5.44 13.92
N VAL A 205 -18.49 5.38 14.50
CA VAL A 205 -19.53 4.40 14.08
C VAL A 205 -20.00 4.72 12.68
N ALA A 206 -20.33 5.98 12.40
CA ALA A 206 -20.72 6.40 11.05
C ALA A 206 -19.61 6.17 10.02
N LEU A 207 -18.34 6.36 10.39
CA LEU A 207 -17.19 6.05 9.52
C LEU A 207 -17.11 4.56 9.21
N ARG A 208 -17.34 3.68 10.18
CA ARG A 208 -17.37 2.22 9.99
C ARG A 208 -18.53 1.79 9.11
N GLU A 209 -19.72 2.34 9.32
CA GLU A 209 -20.92 2.04 8.51
C GLU A 209 -20.71 2.48 7.05
N ALA A 210 -20.17 3.68 6.83
CA ALA A 210 -19.84 4.17 5.48
C ALA A 210 -18.84 3.27 4.75
N ARG A 211 -17.90 2.65 5.48
CA ARG A 211 -16.99 1.65 4.94
C ARG A 211 -17.71 0.38 4.51
N LEU A 212 -18.52 -0.20 5.40
CA LEU A 212 -19.24 -1.44 5.12
C LEU A 212 -20.18 -1.28 3.91
N ALA A 213 -20.78 -0.11 3.73
CA ALA A 213 -21.66 0.19 2.60
C ALA A 213 -20.91 0.14 1.25
N ARG A 214 -19.63 0.55 1.19
CA ARG A 214 -18.84 0.52 -0.05
C ARG A 214 -18.43 -0.89 -0.50
N HIS A 215 -18.31 -1.83 0.44
CA HIS A 215 -17.98 -3.22 0.12
C HIS A 215 -19.22 -4.08 -0.24
N ALA A 216 -20.42 -3.49 -0.16
CA ALA A 216 -21.69 -4.15 -0.51
C ALA A 216 -22.15 -3.84 -1.95
N GLU A 217 -21.49 -2.92 -2.65
CA GLU A 217 -21.71 -2.59 -4.07
C GLU A 217 -20.69 -3.33 -4.97
#